data_5163f654bda41f1ea8eb00fa4d5a6b0f
#
_entry.id   5163f654bda41f1ea8eb00fa4d5a6b0f
#
_cell.length_a   1.000
_cell.length_b   1.000
_cell.length_c   1.000
_cell.angle_alpha   90.00
_cell.angle_beta   90.00
_cell.angle_gamma   90.00
#
_symmetry.space_group_name_H-M   'P 1'
#
loop_
_entity.id
_entity.type
_entity.pdbx_description
1 polymer ?
#
loop_
_entity_poly.entity_id
_entity_poly.type
_entity_poly.pdbx_seq_one_letter_code
_entity_poly.pdbx_strand_id
1 'polypeptide(L)'
;MEKPYAFTVHRVRRARRHRWRWAQVTFWCPEEQLYHLWLQTLRELLETLTSRPKHLLVFINPLGGKGQGKRIYEKKVAPLFTLASITTEIVVTERANHAKESLYELDIDKYDGIVCVGGDGMFSEVLHGLVGRTQRDAGVDQNQPRATLVPSPLRIGIIPAGSTDCVCYSTVGTNDAETSALHIIVGDSLSMDVSAVHHNSTLLRYSVSLLGYGFYGDIIRDSEKKRWMGLARYDFSGLKTFFSHHCYEGTVSFLPAQHTVGSPRDRKPCRAGCPVCRQSRQQLEEEQRRARYSLDGTEEVEEWKVRCGQFLAINATNMSCACPRSPQGLSPAAHLGDGSSDLILIRKCSRFNFLRFLVRHTNQGDQFDFTFVEVYRVKKFQFVSKPAEDEDSSVLGRGKKRLGQLCSEHPTSCCCRASSSSWNCDGEVLSSPAIEVRVHCQLVRLFARGIEESPKQESRG
;
A
#
# COMPACT_ATOMS: atom_id res chain seq x y z
N MET A 1 -42.60 -22.59 -35.24
CA MET A 1 -41.39 -22.89 -34.43
C MET A 1 -41.50 -22.06 -33.17
N GLU A 2 -41.78 -22.68 -32.05
CA GLU A 2 -41.75 -22.03 -30.75
C GLU A 2 -40.32 -21.52 -30.50
N LYS A 3 -40.19 -20.27 -30.08
CA LYS A 3 -38.86 -19.70 -29.74
C LYS A 3 -38.37 -20.45 -28.51
N PRO A 4 -37.22 -21.12 -28.58
CA PRO A 4 -36.69 -21.83 -27.42
C PRO A 4 -36.39 -20.86 -26.28
N TYR A 5 -36.67 -21.27 -25.05
CA TYR A 5 -36.37 -20.49 -23.86
C TYR A 5 -34.85 -20.48 -23.63
N ALA A 6 -34.26 -19.29 -23.44
CA ALA A 6 -32.84 -19.16 -23.25
C ALA A 6 -32.49 -18.12 -22.17
N PHE A 7 -31.46 -18.40 -21.38
CA PHE A 7 -30.88 -17.43 -20.46
C PHE A 7 -29.35 -17.40 -20.57
N THR A 8 -28.78 -16.27 -20.29
CA THR A 8 -27.32 -16.05 -20.37
C THR A 8 -26.72 -15.83 -18.98
N VAL A 9 -25.70 -16.61 -18.67
CA VAL A 9 -24.91 -16.47 -17.43
C VAL A 9 -23.62 -15.73 -17.76
N HIS A 10 -23.40 -14.61 -17.08
CA HIS A 10 -22.15 -13.88 -17.12
C HIS A 10 -21.20 -14.44 -16.07
N ARG A 11 -19.97 -14.76 -16.47
CA ARG A 11 -18.98 -15.41 -15.61
C ARG A 11 -17.59 -14.80 -15.74
N VAL A 12 -16.77 -15.01 -14.73
CA VAL A 12 -15.35 -14.70 -14.78
C VAL A 12 -14.58 -15.85 -15.45
N ARG A 13 -13.75 -15.55 -16.43
CA ARG A 13 -12.79 -16.46 -17.03
C ARG A 13 -11.37 -16.01 -16.67
N ARG A 14 -10.60 -16.89 -16.03
CA ARG A 14 -9.20 -16.64 -15.74
C ARG A 14 -8.36 -16.70 -17.02
N ALA A 15 -7.43 -15.75 -17.17
CA ALA A 15 -6.53 -15.63 -18.30
C ALA A 15 -5.06 -15.55 -17.83
N ARG A 16 -4.10 -15.58 -18.77
CA ARG A 16 -2.66 -15.50 -18.46
C ARG A 16 -2.31 -14.21 -17.73
N ARG A 17 -1.23 -14.20 -16.95
CA ARG A 17 -0.69 -13.05 -16.21
C ARG A 17 -1.69 -12.44 -15.22
N HIS A 18 -2.35 -13.30 -14.44
CA HIS A 18 -3.32 -12.94 -13.40
C HIS A 18 -4.54 -12.16 -13.89
N ARG A 19 -4.78 -12.09 -15.20
CA ARG A 19 -5.93 -11.37 -15.75
C ARG A 19 -7.21 -12.18 -15.62
N TRP A 20 -8.27 -11.48 -15.33
CA TRP A 20 -9.64 -11.97 -15.42
C TRP A 20 -10.32 -11.31 -16.61
N ARG A 21 -11.22 -12.07 -17.24
CA ARG A 21 -12.01 -11.61 -18.38
C ARG A 21 -13.46 -11.95 -18.16
N TRP A 22 -14.32 -11.03 -18.51
CA TRP A 22 -15.73 -11.31 -18.66
C TRP A 22 -15.96 -12.32 -19.78
N ALA A 23 -16.87 -13.24 -19.52
CA ALA A 23 -17.34 -14.23 -20.49
C ALA A 23 -18.81 -14.51 -20.24
N GLN A 24 -19.50 -14.99 -21.26
CA GLN A 24 -20.89 -15.37 -21.16
C GLN A 24 -21.11 -16.78 -21.71
N VAL A 25 -22.14 -17.46 -21.20
CA VAL A 25 -22.60 -18.74 -21.65
C VAL A 25 -24.13 -18.68 -21.74
N THR A 26 -24.69 -18.97 -22.89
CA THR A 26 -26.14 -19.03 -23.07
C THR A 26 -26.62 -20.48 -23.00
N PHE A 27 -27.59 -20.72 -22.14
CA PHE A 27 -28.25 -22.00 -21.96
C PHE A 27 -29.62 -21.98 -22.63
N TRP A 28 -29.96 -23.05 -23.33
CA TRP A 28 -31.22 -23.24 -24.00
C TRP A 28 -32.02 -24.28 -23.22
N CYS A 29 -33.25 -23.94 -22.86
CA CYS A 29 -34.16 -24.82 -22.15
C CYS A 29 -35.24 -25.31 -23.09
N PRO A 30 -35.55 -26.62 -23.12
CA PRO A 30 -36.62 -27.15 -23.94
C PRO A 30 -38.00 -26.76 -23.41
N GLU A 31 -38.11 -26.54 -22.09
CA GLU A 31 -39.37 -26.28 -21.39
C GLU A 31 -39.33 -24.96 -20.62
N GLU A 32 -40.46 -24.25 -20.61
CA GLU A 32 -40.63 -22.98 -19.90
C GLU A 32 -40.46 -23.13 -18.40
N GLN A 33 -40.99 -24.18 -17.81
CA GLN A 33 -40.89 -24.47 -16.38
C GLN A 33 -39.43 -24.63 -15.96
N LEU A 34 -38.62 -25.35 -16.73
CA LEU A 34 -37.20 -25.55 -16.48
C LEU A 34 -36.42 -24.23 -16.59
N TYR A 35 -36.76 -23.38 -17.55
CA TYR A 35 -36.19 -22.05 -17.70
C TYR A 35 -36.44 -21.19 -16.48
N HIS A 36 -37.68 -21.11 -15.99
CA HIS A 36 -38.02 -20.32 -14.80
C HIS A 36 -37.36 -20.86 -13.54
N LEU A 37 -37.31 -22.18 -13.37
CA LEU A 37 -36.63 -22.82 -12.23
C LEU A 37 -35.14 -22.45 -12.17
N TRP A 38 -34.42 -22.55 -13.30
CA TRP A 38 -33.01 -22.17 -13.35
C TRP A 38 -32.80 -20.70 -13.04
N LEU A 39 -33.59 -19.80 -13.61
CA LEU A 39 -33.46 -18.36 -13.34
C LEU A 39 -33.70 -18.02 -11.87
N GLN A 40 -34.74 -18.63 -11.28
CA GLN A 40 -35.04 -18.40 -9.86
C GLN A 40 -33.93 -18.93 -8.99
N THR A 41 -33.48 -20.16 -9.16
CA THR A 41 -32.41 -20.78 -8.39
C THR A 41 -31.11 -19.97 -8.47
N LEU A 42 -30.72 -19.54 -9.68
CA LEU A 42 -29.51 -18.75 -9.86
C LEU A 42 -29.61 -17.35 -9.19
N ARG A 43 -30.77 -16.71 -9.25
CA ARG A 43 -31.01 -15.43 -8.57
C ARG A 43 -30.92 -15.59 -7.06
N GLU A 44 -31.62 -16.59 -6.51
CA GLU A 44 -31.56 -16.90 -5.07
C GLU A 44 -30.12 -17.16 -4.61
N LEU A 45 -29.34 -17.96 -5.34
CA LEU A 45 -27.94 -18.22 -5.04
C LEU A 45 -27.09 -16.93 -5.10
N LEU A 46 -27.31 -16.05 -6.07
CA LEU A 46 -26.60 -14.78 -6.16
C LEU A 46 -26.96 -13.83 -5.01
N GLU A 47 -28.19 -13.85 -4.52
CA GLU A 47 -28.63 -13.06 -3.37
C GLU A 47 -28.02 -13.52 -2.06
N THR A 48 -27.68 -14.79 -1.91
CA THR A 48 -26.97 -15.31 -0.72
C THR A 48 -25.53 -14.82 -0.64
N LEU A 49 -24.97 -14.30 -1.73
CA LEU A 49 -23.60 -13.76 -1.78
C LEU A 49 -23.54 -12.32 -1.23
N THR A 50 -23.69 -12.18 0.08
CA THR A 50 -23.75 -10.89 0.80
C THR A 50 -22.50 -10.03 0.64
N SER A 51 -21.36 -10.61 0.25
CA SER A 51 -20.11 -9.88 0.01
C SER A 51 -20.11 -9.08 -1.30
N ARG A 52 -21.02 -9.37 -2.24
CA ARG A 52 -21.13 -8.64 -3.50
C ARG A 52 -21.73 -7.25 -3.26
N PRO A 53 -21.05 -6.16 -3.74
CA PRO A 53 -21.60 -4.83 -3.61
C PRO A 53 -22.83 -4.63 -4.49
N LYS A 54 -23.75 -3.80 -4.02
CA LYS A 54 -24.94 -3.35 -4.78
C LYS A 54 -24.89 -1.85 -5.08
N HIS A 55 -24.29 -1.09 -4.17
CA HIS A 55 -24.18 0.37 -4.22
C HIS A 55 -22.73 0.82 -4.04
N LEU A 56 -22.16 1.53 -4.99
CA LEU A 56 -20.76 1.99 -4.95
C LEU A 56 -20.66 3.50 -5.18
N LEU A 57 -19.83 4.16 -4.36
CA LEU A 57 -19.36 5.52 -4.61
C LEU A 57 -18.09 5.46 -5.46
N VAL A 58 -18.08 6.13 -6.61
CA VAL A 58 -16.97 6.06 -7.57
C VAL A 58 -16.32 7.44 -7.72
N PHE A 59 -15.06 7.56 -7.33
CA PHE A 59 -14.26 8.75 -7.59
C PHE A 59 -13.40 8.54 -8.84
N ILE A 60 -13.49 9.48 -9.79
CA ILE A 60 -12.73 9.42 -11.04
C ILE A 60 -11.77 10.61 -11.11
N ASN A 61 -10.47 10.33 -11.23
CA ASN A 61 -9.47 11.34 -11.52
C ASN A 61 -9.31 11.49 -13.04
N PRO A 62 -9.76 12.58 -13.64
CA PRO A 62 -9.71 12.79 -15.10
C PRO A 62 -8.32 13.13 -15.60
N LEU A 63 -7.41 13.61 -14.72
CA LEU A 63 -6.09 14.13 -15.10
C LEU A 63 -4.96 13.15 -14.78
N GLY A 64 -5.20 12.13 -13.96
CA GLY A 64 -4.17 11.20 -13.51
C GLY A 64 -3.60 10.34 -14.63
N GLY A 65 -2.32 9.98 -14.54
CA GLY A 65 -1.64 9.11 -15.50
C GLY A 65 -1.60 9.71 -16.90
N LYS A 66 -2.33 9.10 -17.84
CA LYS A 66 -2.46 9.55 -19.22
C LYS A 66 -3.78 10.31 -19.49
N GLY A 67 -4.49 10.74 -18.45
CA GLY A 67 -5.77 11.41 -18.58
C GLY A 67 -6.92 10.50 -19.09
N GLN A 68 -6.81 9.20 -18.89
CA GLN A 68 -7.77 8.22 -19.44
C GLN A 68 -8.77 7.66 -18.42
N GLY A 69 -8.75 8.13 -17.17
CA GLY A 69 -9.57 7.57 -16.10
C GLY A 69 -11.05 7.49 -16.45
N LYS A 70 -11.65 8.60 -16.91
CA LYS A 70 -13.05 8.65 -17.31
C LYS A 70 -13.36 7.66 -18.44
N ARG A 71 -12.54 7.65 -19.50
CA ARG A 71 -12.71 6.74 -20.65
C ARG A 71 -12.59 5.26 -20.25
N ILE A 72 -11.65 4.94 -19.34
CA ILE A 72 -11.47 3.57 -18.83
C ILE A 72 -12.73 3.15 -18.07
N TYR A 73 -13.23 4.01 -17.19
CA TYR A 73 -14.45 3.74 -16.44
C TYR A 73 -15.64 3.50 -17.36
N GLU A 74 -15.94 4.44 -18.25
CA GLU A 74 -17.10 4.39 -19.13
C GLU A 74 -17.09 3.18 -20.08
N LYS A 75 -15.91 2.83 -20.64
CA LYS A 75 -15.81 1.77 -21.65
C LYS A 75 -15.57 0.38 -21.11
N LYS A 76 -14.92 0.24 -19.94
CA LYS A 76 -14.49 -1.06 -19.41
C LYS A 76 -15.13 -1.45 -18.10
N VAL A 77 -15.53 -0.49 -17.26
CA VAL A 77 -15.99 -0.75 -15.90
C VAL A 77 -17.49 -0.62 -15.77
N ALA A 78 -18.07 0.51 -16.18
CA ALA A 78 -19.48 0.79 -16.06
C ALA A 78 -20.37 -0.28 -16.72
N PRO A 79 -20.06 -0.80 -17.93
CA PRO A 79 -20.87 -1.88 -18.53
C PRO A 79 -20.87 -3.15 -17.69
N LEU A 80 -19.75 -3.50 -17.04
CA LEU A 80 -19.64 -4.66 -16.18
C LEU A 80 -20.43 -4.48 -14.88
N PHE A 81 -20.40 -3.29 -14.29
CA PHE A 81 -21.18 -2.97 -13.10
C PHE A 81 -22.68 -3.02 -13.40
N THR A 82 -23.10 -2.51 -14.54
CA THR A 82 -24.50 -2.61 -15.00
C THR A 82 -24.93 -4.06 -15.17
N LEU A 83 -24.12 -4.91 -15.81
CA LEU A 83 -24.38 -6.34 -15.95
C LEU A 83 -24.46 -7.06 -14.59
N ALA A 84 -23.73 -6.59 -13.59
CA ALA A 84 -23.74 -7.14 -12.24
C ALA A 84 -24.85 -6.54 -11.34
N SER A 85 -25.71 -5.68 -11.88
CA SER A 85 -26.76 -4.95 -11.14
C SER A 85 -26.21 -4.08 -10.02
N ILE A 86 -25.00 -3.51 -10.21
CA ILE A 86 -24.38 -2.57 -9.28
C ILE A 86 -24.75 -1.15 -9.70
N THR A 87 -25.32 -0.39 -8.78
CA THR A 87 -25.57 1.04 -8.96
C THR A 87 -24.37 1.85 -8.50
N THR A 88 -24.10 2.95 -9.18
CA THR A 88 -22.91 3.78 -8.89
C THR A 88 -23.27 5.24 -8.82
N GLU A 89 -22.78 5.92 -7.79
CA GLU A 89 -22.75 7.38 -7.71
C GLU A 89 -21.35 7.85 -8.07
N ILE A 90 -21.22 8.75 -9.06
CA ILE A 90 -19.94 9.12 -9.67
C ILE A 90 -19.58 10.54 -9.29
N VAL A 91 -18.38 10.72 -8.73
CA VAL A 91 -17.76 12.01 -8.46
C VAL A 91 -16.50 12.12 -9.31
N VAL A 92 -16.51 13.03 -10.30
CA VAL A 92 -15.32 13.36 -11.07
C VAL A 92 -14.54 14.43 -10.30
N THR A 93 -13.29 14.13 -9.93
CA THR A 93 -12.49 15.06 -9.13
C THR A 93 -12.00 16.23 -9.98
N GLU A 94 -12.08 17.44 -9.43
CA GLU A 94 -11.72 18.68 -10.10
C GLU A 94 -10.37 19.23 -9.65
N ARG A 95 -9.92 18.85 -8.46
CA ARG A 95 -8.68 19.31 -7.83
C ARG A 95 -8.09 18.25 -6.90
N ALA A 96 -6.87 18.46 -6.48
CA ALA A 96 -6.24 17.64 -5.44
C ALA A 96 -7.05 17.71 -4.12
N ASN A 97 -7.11 16.61 -3.40
CA ASN A 97 -7.89 16.40 -2.16
C ASN A 97 -9.42 16.50 -2.31
N HIS A 98 -9.95 16.62 -3.53
CA HIS A 98 -11.41 16.68 -3.72
C HIS A 98 -12.10 15.41 -3.22
N ALA A 99 -11.60 14.22 -3.53
CA ALA A 99 -12.18 12.96 -3.02
C ALA A 99 -12.06 12.85 -1.49
N LYS A 100 -10.92 13.27 -0.93
CA LYS A 100 -10.71 13.30 0.53
C LYS A 100 -11.75 14.16 1.21
N GLU A 101 -11.97 15.39 0.74
CA GLU A 101 -12.91 16.35 1.30
C GLU A 101 -14.35 15.86 1.14
N SER A 102 -14.73 15.37 -0.04
CA SER A 102 -16.05 14.80 -0.31
C SER A 102 -16.41 13.66 0.67
N LEU A 103 -15.43 12.82 1.05
CA LEU A 103 -15.65 11.75 2.01
C LEU A 103 -15.97 12.25 3.44
N TYR A 104 -15.61 13.47 3.77
CA TYR A 104 -16.01 14.09 5.06
C TYR A 104 -17.44 14.64 5.05
N GLU A 105 -18.00 14.95 3.89
CA GLU A 105 -19.29 15.61 3.72
C GLU A 105 -20.40 14.62 3.33
N LEU A 106 -20.07 13.63 2.50
CA LEU A 106 -21.05 12.65 1.99
C LEU A 106 -21.53 11.70 3.09
N ASP A 107 -22.79 11.27 2.97
CA ASP A 107 -23.31 10.13 3.70
C ASP A 107 -22.74 8.85 3.08
N ILE A 108 -21.74 8.26 3.76
CA ILE A 108 -21.04 7.07 3.25
C ILE A 108 -21.72 5.77 3.64
N ASP A 109 -22.68 5.78 4.57
CA ASP A 109 -23.31 4.57 5.11
C ASP A 109 -24.27 3.92 4.08
N LYS A 110 -24.69 4.67 3.07
CA LYS A 110 -25.52 4.18 1.97
C LYS A 110 -24.76 3.34 0.92
N TYR A 111 -23.42 3.26 1.01
CA TYR A 111 -22.62 2.53 0.04
C TYR A 111 -22.01 1.25 0.63
N ASP A 112 -21.87 0.22 -0.19
CA ASP A 112 -21.17 -1.02 0.16
C ASP A 112 -19.64 -0.90 0.01
N GLY A 113 -19.18 0.18 -0.63
CA GLY A 113 -17.77 0.48 -0.82
C GLY A 113 -17.51 1.69 -1.70
N ILE A 114 -16.24 2.03 -1.79
CA ILE A 114 -15.73 3.17 -2.56
C ILE A 114 -14.83 2.65 -3.66
N VAL A 115 -14.96 3.17 -4.88
CA VAL A 115 -14.08 2.82 -6.00
C VAL A 115 -13.29 4.05 -6.43
N CYS A 116 -11.97 3.93 -6.46
CA CYS A 116 -11.09 4.96 -7.03
C CYS A 116 -10.66 4.56 -8.45
N VAL A 117 -10.92 5.43 -9.42
CA VAL A 117 -10.47 5.31 -10.81
C VAL A 117 -9.32 6.28 -11.02
N GLY A 118 -8.10 5.75 -10.98
CA GLY A 118 -6.88 6.58 -11.00
C GLY A 118 -5.63 5.76 -10.70
N GLY A 119 -4.55 6.43 -10.34
CA GLY A 119 -3.31 5.81 -9.86
C GLY A 119 -3.21 5.79 -8.34
N ASP A 120 -2.00 5.46 -7.85
CA ASP A 120 -1.70 5.35 -6.40
C ASP A 120 -2.00 6.65 -5.62
N GLY A 121 -1.83 7.83 -6.23
CA GLY A 121 -2.19 9.11 -5.61
C GLY A 121 -3.69 9.26 -5.37
N MET A 122 -4.53 8.82 -6.30
CA MET A 122 -5.99 8.82 -6.11
C MET A 122 -6.41 7.84 -5.01
N PHE A 123 -5.80 6.67 -4.99
CA PHE A 123 -6.01 5.71 -3.91
C PHE A 123 -5.63 6.30 -2.55
N SER A 124 -4.46 6.95 -2.45
CA SER A 124 -3.99 7.61 -1.23
C SER A 124 -4.97 8.69 -0.75
N GLU A 125 -5.52 9.47 -1.67
CA GLU A 125 -6.50 10.52 -1.36
C GLU A 125 -7.79 9.93 -0.75
N VAL A 126 -8.35 8.88 -1.38
CA VAL A 126 -9.52 8.14 -0.88
C VAL A 126 -9.23 7.50 0.47
N LEU A 127 -8.05 6.88 0.62
CA LEU A 127 -7.60 6.27 1.88
C LEU A 127 -7.58 7.30 3.02
N HIS A 128 -6.95 8.45 2.81
CA HIS A 128 -6.87 9.50 3.82
C HIS A 128 -8.24 10.06 4.20
N GLY A 129 -9.13 10.23 3.24
CA GLY A 129 -10.51 10.65 3.46
C GLY A 129 -11.29 9.63 4.29
N LEU A 130 -11.24 8.37 3.88
CA LEU A 130 -11.99 7.29 4.53
C LEU A 130 -11.47 7.00 5.95
N VAL A 131 -10.15 6.85 6.13
CA VAL A 131 -9.56 6.61 7.45
C VAL A 131 -9.80 7.82 8.36
N GLY A 132 -9.53 9.04 7.88
CA GLY A 132 -9.73 10.25 8.68
C GLY A 132 -11.19 10.45 9.09
N ARG A 133 -12.15 10.22 8.19
CA ARG A 133 -13.58 10.23 8.49
C ARG A 133 -13.95 9.20 9.56
N THR A 134 -13.47 7.97 9.41
CA THR A 134 -13.73 6.88 10.37
C THR A 134 -13.23 7.25 11.77
N GLN A 135 -12.01 7.81 11.89
CA GLN A 135 -11.46 8.23 13.17
C GLN A 135 -12.27 9.39 13.78
N ARG A 136 -12.63 10.38 12.98
CA ARG A 136 -13.45 11.50 13.43
C ARG A 136 -14.78 11.03 14.00
N ASP A 137 -15.47 10.14 13.28
CA ASP A 137 -16.80 9.66 13.68
C ASP A 137 -16.71 8.73 14.90
N ALA A 138 -15.56 8.08 15.12
CA ALA A 138 -15.25 7.29 16.32
C ALA A 138 -14.70 8.11 17.50
N GLY A 139 -14.50 9.43 17.35
CA GLY A 139 -13.92 10.29 18.37
C GLY A 139 -12.44 9.99 18.69
N VAL A 140 -11.69 9.41 17.76
CA VAL A 140 -10.28 9.06 17.92
C VAL A 140 -9.39 10.19 17.39
N ASP A 141 -8.51 10.73 18.25
CA ASP A 141 -7.50 11.70 17.80
C ASP A 141 -6.35 11.00 17.09
N GLN A 142 -6.34 11.11 15.78
CA GLN A 142 -5.30 10.51 14.92
C GLN A 142 -3.91 11.19 15.03
N ASN A 143 -3.81 12.35 15.70
CA ASN A 143 -2.53 13.00 15.98
C ASN A 143 -1.76 12.34 17.12
N GLN A 144 -2.43 11.55 17.94
CA GLN A 144 -1.81 10.80 19.02
C GLN A 144 -1.06 9.59 18.45
N PRO A 145 0.30 9.51 18.50
CA PRO A 145 1.06 8.38 17.92
C PRO A 145 0.72 7.03 18.56
N ARG A 146 0.21 7.04 19.81
CA ARG A 146 -0.20 5.84 20.54
C ARG A 146 -1.68 5.47 20.36
N ALA A 147 -2.46 6.29 19.65
CA ALA A 147 -3.89 6.03 19.44
C ALA A 147 -4.12 4.68 18.76
N THR A 148 -5.13 3.96 19.22
CA THR A 148 -5.63 2.76 18.55
C THR A 148 -6.67 3.20 17.54
N LEU A 149 -6.31 3.12 16.25
CA LEU A 149 -7.21 3.51 15.17
C LEU A 149 -8.30 2.46 14.95
N VAL A 150 -9.48 2.93 14.60
CA VAL A 150 -10.64 2.09 14.27
C VAL A 150 -10.57 1.68 12.80
N PRO A 151 -10.71 0.40 12.46
CA PRO A 151 -10.75 -0.05 11.07
C PRO A 151 -11.94 0.53 10.30
N SER A 152 -11.70 0.91 9.05
CA SER A 152 -12.77 1.44 8.19
C SER A 152 -13.83 0.38 7.89
N PRO A 153 -15.13 0.71 7.95
CA PRO A 153 -16.22 -0.21 7.61
C PRO A 153 -16.29 -0.50 6.12
N LEU A 154 -15.95 0.47 5.26
CA LEU A 154 -16.06 0.35 3.80
C LEU A 154 -14.82 -0.25 3.16
N ARG A 155 -15.04 -0.99 2.07
CA ARG A 155 -13.97 -1.53 1.22
C ARG A 155 -13.63 -0.53 0.13
N ILE A 156 -12.36 -0.52 -0.30
CA ILE A 156 -11.89 0.31 -1.41
C ILE A 156 -11.62 -0.59 -2.62
N GLY A 157 -12.23 -0.25 -3.75
CA GLY A 157 -11.94 -0.83 -5.06
C GLY A 157 -10.98 0.08 -5.85
N ILE A 158 -10.08 -0.52 -6.63
CA ILE A 158 -9.09 0.22 -7.40
C ILE A 158 -9.25 -0.13 -8.87
N ILE A 159 -9.53 0.87 -9.69
CA ILE A 159 -9.50 0.76 -11.16
C ILE A 159 -8.24 1.48 -11.64
N PRO A 160 -7.23 0.73 -12.12
CA PRO A 160 -5.94 1.29 -12.49
C PRO A 160 -6.06 2.19 -13.72
N ALA A 161 -5.65 3.43 -13.58
CA ALA A 161 -5.57 4.43 -14.65
C ALA A 161 -4.37 5.38 -14.46
N GLY A 162 -3.46 5.02 -13.58
CA GLY A 162 -2.25 5.77 -13.26
C GLY A 162 -1.05 5.38 -14.13
N SER A 163 0.13 5.75 -13.64
CA SER A 163 1.41 5.49 -14.29
C SER A 163 2.09 4.23 -13.79
N THR A 164 1.97 3.95 -12.50
CA THR A 164 2.64 2.83 -11.83
C THR A 164 1.61 1.80 -11.36
N ASP A 165 0.51 2.26 -10.77
CA ASP A 165 -0.58 1.45 -10.22
C ASP A 165 -0.08 0.36 -9.26
N CYS A 166 0.85 0.75 -8.37
CA CYS A 166 1.56 -0.13 -7.45
C CYS A 166 0.59 -0.88 -6.52
N VAL A 167 -0.38 -0.17 -5.94
CA VAL A 167 -1.35 -0.78 -5.01
C VAL A 167 -2.20 -1.81 -5.75
N CYS A 168 -2.71 -1.48 -6.93
CA CYS A 168 -3.47 -2.42 -7.75
C CYS A 168 -2.62 -3.63 -8.15
N TYR A 169 -1.41 -3.40 -8.63
CA TYR A 169 -0.54 -4.48 -9.09
C TYR A 169 -0.12 -5.41 -7.95
N SER A 170 0.18 -4.87 -6.76
CA SER A 170 0.55 -5.66 -5.58
C SER A 170 -0.60 -6.48 -5.00
N THR A 171 -1.85 -6.09 -5.25
CA THR A 171 -3.04 -6.76 -4.70
C THR A 171 -3.74 -7.71 -5.68
N VAL A 172 -3.69 -7.40 -6.97
CA VAL A 172 -4.40 -8.14 -8.03
C VAL A 172 -3.45 -8.87 -8.98
N GLY A 173 -2.15 -8.50 -9.01
CA GLY A 173 -1.12 -9.08 -9.88
C GLY A 173 -1.11 -8.50 -11.31
N THR A 174 -1.94 -7.51 -11.58
CA THR A 174 -2.02 -6.84 -12.89
C THR A 174 -2.60 -5.44 -12.75
N ASN A 175 -2.30 -4.56 -13.69
CA ASN A 175 -2.90 -3.22 -13.81
C ASN A 175 -3.97 -3.17 -14.91
N ASP A 176 -4.82 -4.19 -14.98
CA ASP A 176 -5.89 -4.31 -15.97
C ASP A 176 -7.26 -3.94 -15.38
N ALA A 177 -7.88 -2.90 -15.92
CA ALA A 177 -9.13 -2.34 -15.38
C ALA A 177 -10.31 -3.32 -15.39
N GLU A 178 -10.41 -4.18 -16.41
CA GLU A 178 -11.45 -5.21 -16.47
C GLU A 178 -11.29 -6.23 -15.34
N THR A 179 -10.05 -6.68 -15.11
CA THR A 179 -9.73 -7.58 -13.99
C THR A 179 -10.12 -6.97 -12.65
N SER A 180 -9.75 -5.71 -12.42
CA SER A 180 -10.09 -5.00 -11.18
C SER A 180 -11.61 -4.85 -10.99
N ALA A 181 -12.34 -4.51 -12.06
CA ALA A 181 -13.80 -4.43 -12.02
C ALA A 181 -14.44 -5.78 -11.65
N LEU A 182 -13.93 -6.87 -12.21
CA LEU A 182 -14.42 -8.22 -11.90
C LEU A 182 -14.13 -8.63 -10.46
N HIS A 183 -12.97 -8.24 -9.88
CA HIS A 183 -12.69 -8.44 -8.46
C HIS A 183 -13.69 -7.69 -7.56
N ILE A 184 -14.04 -6.46 -7.92
CA ILE A 184 -15.05 -5.67 -7.20
C ILE A 184 -16.42 -6.35 -7.27
N ILE A 185 -16.82 -6.80 -8.46
CA ILE A 185 -18.12 -7.48 -8.70
C ILE A 185 -18.23 -8.77 -7.88
N VAL A 186 -17.16 -9.57 -7.82
CA VAL A 186 -17.14 -10.82 -7.03
C VAL A 186 -17.24 -10.50 -5.54
N GLY A 187 -16.66 -9.39 -5.09
CA GLY A 187 -16.85 -8.89 -3.74
C GLY A 187 -15.93 -9.53 -2.68
N ASP A 188 -14.90 -10.27 -3.08
CA ASP A 188 -13.89 -10.76 -2.14
C ASP A 188 -13.15 -9.59 -1.47
N SER A 189 -12.64 -9.84 -0.28
CA SER A 189 -12.01 -8.81 0.55
C SER A 189 -10.59 -9.19 0.95
N LEU A 190 -9.64 -8.28 0.75
CA LEU A 190 -8.30 -8.32 1.34
C LEU A 190 -8.18 -7.27 2.43
N SER A 191 -7.61 -7.66 3.55
CA SER A 191 -7.20 -6.71 4.59
C SER A 191 -5.85 -6.09 4.23
N MET A 192 -5.66 -4.81 4.60
CA MET A 192 -4.43 -4.08 4.34
C MET A 192 -4.01 -3.26 5.55
N ASP A 193 -2.72 -3.39 5.89
CA ASP A 193 -2.07 -2.60 6.92
C ASP A 193 -1.83 -1.17 6.43
N VAL A 194 -1.87 -0.23 7.37
CA VAL A 194 -1.63 1.18 7.10
C VAL A 194 -0.62 1.70 8.12
N SER A 195 0.43 2.31 7.65
CA SER A 195 1.41 3.01 8.50
C SER A 195 0.98 4.45 8.74
N ALA A 196 0.86 4.85 9.99
CA ALA A 196 0.68 6.25 10.38
C ALA A 196 2.07 6.89 10.61
N VAL A 197 2.33 7.99 9.92
CA VAL A 197 3.60 8.72 9.98
C VAL A 197 3.39 10.01 10.76
N HIS A 198 4.08 10.14 11.90
CA HIS A 198 3.99 11.29 12.79
C HIS A 198 5.30 12.06 12.88
N HIS A 199 5.19 13.34 13.24
CA HIS A 199 6.27 14.18 13.68
C HIS A 199 5.78 15.06 14.84
N ASN A 200 6.47 15.01 15.97
CA ASN A 200 6.13 15.82 17.18
C ASN A 200 4.62 15.73 17.53
N SER A 201 4.09 14.53 17.65
CA SER A 201 2.66 14.27 17.97
C SER A 201 1.68 14.89 16.96
N THR A 202 2.09 15.05 15.71
CA THR A 202 1.21 15.47 14.61
C THR A 202 1.25 14.41 13.52
N LEU A 203 0.09 13.95 13.08
CA LEU A 203 -0.01 13.05 11.94
C LEU A 203 0.37 13.81 10.66
N LEU A 204 1.43 13.36 10.00
CA LEU A 204 1.82 13.90 8.69
C LEU A 204 1.01 13.25 7.59
N ARG A 205 1.00 11.91 7.56
CA ARG A 205 0.35 11.13 6.52
C ARG A 205 0.14 9.67 6.92
N TYR A 206 -0.77 9.00 6.22
CA TYR A 206 -0.84 7.56 6.15
C TYR A 206 -0.05 7.04 4.94
N SER A 207 0.61 5.90 5.09
CA SER A 207 1.32 5.20 4.02
C SER A 207 0.86 3.75 3.91
N VAL A 208 0.75 3.25 2.69
CA VAL A 208 0.37 1.86 2.40
C VAL A 208 1.39 1.15 1.50
N SER A 209 2.20 1.89 0.76
CA SER A 209 3.16 1.32 -0.16
C SER A 209 4.60 1.57 0.28
N LEU A 210 5.14 2.75 0.09
CA LEU A 210 6.55 3.04 0.29
C LEU A 210 6.77 4.32 1.09
N LEU A 211 7.44 4.19 2.23
CA LEU A 211 8.16 5.26 2.88
C LEU A 211 9.63 5.15 2.49
N GLY A 212 10.21 6.19 1.87
CA GLY A 212 11.59 6.16 1.38
C GLY A 212 12.35 7.43 1.74
N TYR A 213 13.51 7.30 2.38
CA TYR A 213 14.46 8.37 2.71
C TYR A 213 15.77 8.15 1.95
N GLY A 214 16.51 9.21 1.71
CA GLY A 214 17.75 9.17 0.95
C GLY A 214 17.47 9.02 -0.55
N PHE A 215 18.04 8.04 -1.22
CA PHE A 215 17.92 7.85 -2.67
C PHE A 215 16.50 8.00 -3.18
N TYR A 216 15.52 7.30 -2.60
CA TYR A 216 14.12 7.33 -3.05
C TYR A 216 13.42 8.65 -2.71
N GLY A 217 13.74 9.25 -1.57
CA GLY A 217 13.23 10.57 -1.19
C GLY A 217 13.75 11.67 -2.12
N ASP A 218 15.04 11.63 -2.44
CA ASP A 218 15.68 12.61 -3.31
C ASP A 218 15.17 12.54 -4.75
N ILE A 219 14.89 11.33 -5.26
CA ILE A 219 14.27 11.15 -6.59
C ILE A 219 12.92 11.86 -6.65
N ILE A 220 12.05 11.65 -5.68
CA ILE A 220 10.73 12.27 -5.68
C ILE A 220 10.86 13.79 -5.54
N ARG A 221 11.65 14.27 -4.58
CA ARG A 221 11.91 15.70 -4.38
C ARG A 221 12.46 16.40 -5.63
N ASP A 222 13.42 15.78 -6.34
CA ASP A 222 13.98 16.32 -7.58
C ASP A 222 12.99 16.22 -8.73
N SER A 223 12.21 15.16 -8.83
CA SER A 223 11.20 14.95 -9.87
C SER A 223 10.06 15.96 -9.81
N GLU A 224 9.69 16.43 -8.60
CA GLU A 224 8.64 17.44 -8.42
C GLU A 224 8.96 18.75 -9.14
N LYS A 225 10.24 19.14 -9.13
CA LYS A 225 10.73 20.32 -9.85
C LYS A 225 10.67 20.19 -11.38
N LYS A 226 10.40 18.98 -11.88
CA LYS A 226 10.42 18.62 -13.30
C LYS A 226 9.10 18.06 -13.80
N ARG A 227 7.97 18.45 -13.20
CA ARG A 227 6.62 17.96 -13.58
C ARG A 227 6.32 18.13 -15.06
N TRP A 228 6.87 19.14 -15.71
CA TRP A 228 6.75 19.38 -17.15
C TRP A 228 7.31 18.24 -18.04
N MET A 229 8.22 17.40 -17.52
CA MET A 229 8.78 16.24 -18.24
C MET A 229 7.85 15.01 -18.24
N GLY A 230 6.68 15.09 -17.61
CA GLY A 230 5.79 13.93 -17.46
C GLY A 230 6.47 12.77 -16.72
N LEU A 231 6.32 11.54 -17.24
CA LEU A 231 6.88 10.33 -16.58
C LEU A 231 8.40 10.23 -16.68
N ALA A 232 9.03 10.82 -17.70
CA ALA A 232 10.48 10.80 -17.88
C ALA A 232 11.23 11.48 -16.72
N ARG A 233 10.55 12.35 -15.96
CA ARG A 233 11.13 13.01 -14.77
C ARG A 233 11.69 12.01 -13.73
N TYR A 234 11.04 10.88 -13.55
CA TYR A 234 11.49 9.88 -12.57
C TYR A 234 12.78 9.18 -13.02
N ASP A 235 12.87 8.83 -14.29
CA ASP A 235 14.06 8.18 -14.85
C ASP A 235 15.25 9.16 -14.84
N PHE A 236 15.01 10.42 -15.21
CA PHE A 236 16.03 11.47 -15.18
C PHE A 236 16.50 11.78 -13.73
N SER A 237 15.57 11.94 -12.79
CA SER A 237 15.90 12.21 -11.39
C SER A 237 16.59 11.02 -10.75
N GLY A 238 16.18 9.78 -11.09
CA GLY A 238 16.83 8.56 -10.66
C GLY A 238 18.28 8.48 -11.10
N LEU A 239 18.57 8.74 -12.37
CA LEU A 239 19.93 8.76 -12.91
C LEU A 239 20.79 9.84 -12.24
N LYS A 240 20.27 11.06 -12.11
CA LYS A 240 20.95 12.17 -11.42
C LYS A 240 21.29 11.81 -9.97
N THR A 241 20.31 11.29 -9.20
CA THR A 241 20.51 10.90 -7.81
C THR A 241 21.50 9.75 -7.67
N PHE A 242 21.47 8.79 -8.61
CA PHE A 242 22.44 7.70 -8.66
C PHE A 242 23.89 8.22 -8.83
N PHE A 243 24.12 9.16 -9.73
CA PHE A 243 25.45 9.75 -9.91
C PHE A 243 25.87 10.65 -8.74
N SER A 244 24.93 11.31 -8.09
CA SER A 244 25.23 12.11 -6.89
C SER A 244 25.67 11.24 -5.71
N HIS A 245 25.07 10.05 -5.55
CA HIS A 245 25.43 9.02 -4.59
C HIS A 245 25.59 9.52 -3.15
N HIS A 246 24.62 10.32 -2.70
CA HIS A 246 24.63 10.91 -1.36
C HIS A 246 24.36 9.84 -0.29
N CYS A 247 25.08 9.94 0.81
CA CYS A 247 24.83 9.18 2.04
C CYS A 247 24.37 10.11 3.14
N TYR A 248 23.47 9.63 3.99
CA TYR A 248 22.86 10.39 5.06
C TYR A 248 23.16 9.71 6.38
N GLU A 249 23.62 10.49 7.35
CA GLU A 249 23.89 9.99 8.69
C GLU A 249 22.65 10.11 9.56
N GLY A 250 22.35 9.06 10.32
CA GLY A 250 21.20 9.07 11.21
C GLY A 250 21.07 7.83 12.07
N THR A 251 20.07 7.86 12.92
CA THR A 251 19.72 6.78 13.83
C THR A 251 18.33 6.28 13.52
N VAL A 252 18.21 4.98 13.27
CA VAL A 252 16.96 4.26 13.12
C VAL A 252 16.73 3.41 14.36
N SER A 253 15.67 3.68 15.10
CA SER A 253 15.20 2.86 16.21
C SER A 253 13.94 2.15 15.81
N PHE A 254 13.79 0.85 16.09
CA PHE A 254 12.62 0.09 15.66
C PHE A 254 12.25 -1.02 16.63
N LEU A 255 10.96 -1.34 16.64
CA LEU A 255 10.37 -2.46 17.38
C LEU A 255 10.14 -3.61 16.41
N PRO A 256 10.89 -4.74 16.54
CA PRO A 256 10.70 -5.89 15.67
C PRO A 256 9.32 -6.52 15.84
N ALA A 257 8.76 -7.09 14.78
CA ALA A 257 7.62 -7.98 14.87
C ALA A 257 8.03 -9.31 15.53
N GLN A 258 7.25 -9.80 16.47
CA GLN A 258 7.64 -10.89 17.41
C GLN A 258 8.00 -12.24 16.77
N HIS A 259 7.64 -12.50 15.51
CA HIS A 259 7.79 -13.81 14.88
C HIS A 259 8.70 -13.84 13.65
N THR A 260 9.57 -12.84 13.48
CA THR A 260 10.47 -12.78 12.32
C THR A 260 11.88 -13.16 12.68
N VAL A 261 12.29 -14.35 12.25
CA VAL A 261 13.66 -14.82 12.33
C VAL A 261 14.31 -14.60 10.95
N GLY A 262 15.31 -13.72 10.89
CA GLY A 262 16.07 -13.45 9.67
C GLY A 262 15.41 -12.44 8.70
N SER A 263 15.99 -12.31 7.51
CA SER A 263 15.44 -11.50 6.41
C SER A 263 14.13 -12.11 5.90
N PRO A 264 13.08 -11.28 5.64
CA PRO A 264 11.82 -11.76 5.15
C PRO A 264 11.96 -12.31 3.72
N ARG A 265 11.78 -13.63 3.57
CA ARG A 265 11.90 -14.35 2.29
C ARG A 265 10.76 -15.34 2.05
N ASP A 266 9.78 -15.37 2.92
CA ASP A 266 8.72 -16.37 2.96
C ASP A 266 7.71 -16.22 1.80
N ARG A 267 7.63 -15.05 1.16
CA ARG A 267 6.80 -14.75 -0.03
C ARG A 267 5.42 -15.38 0.01
N LYS A 268 4.78 -15.39 1.18
CA LYS A 268 3.44 -15.95 1.33
C LYS A 268 2.43 -15.00 0.68
N PRO A 269 1.70 -15.46 -0.35
CA PRO A 269 0.74 -14.60 -1.02
C PRO A 269 -0.43 -14.28 -0.10
N CYS A 270 -0.81 -13.00 -0.03
CA CYS A 270 -2.03 -12.60 0.64
C CYS A 270 -3.23 -12.78 -0.29
N ARG A 271 -4.24 -13.53 0.18
CA ARG A 271 -5.48 -13.81 -0.56
C ARG A 271 -6.69 -13.69 0.36
N ALA A 272 -7.86 -13.61 -0.20
CA ALA A 272 -9.10 -13.71 0.58
C ALA A 272 -9.09 -14.98 1.45
N GLY A 273 -9.39 -14.81 2.75
CA GLY A 273 -9.30 -15.90 3.72
C GLY A 273 -7.88 -16.29 4.15
N CYS A 274 -6.88 -15.43 3.93
CA CYS A 274 -5.48 -15.67 4.27
C CYS A 274 -5.28 -16.07 5.73
N PRO A 275 -4.58 -17.19 6.01
CA PRO A 275 -4.31 -17.64 7.38
C PRO A 275 -3.39 -16.67 8.14
N VAL A 276 -2.43 -16.03 7.46
CA VAL A 276 -1.55 -15.02 8.08
C VAL A 276 -2.36 -13.83 8.58
N CYS A 277 -3.25 -13.27 7.73
CA CYS A 277 -4.13 -12.18 8.15
C CYS A 277 -5.03 -12.58 9.33
N ARG A 278 -5.54 -13.80 9.34
CA ARG A 278 -6.39 -14.30 10.42
C ARG A 278 -5.62 -14.40 11.74
N GLN A 279 -4.43 -14.96 11.70
CA GLN A 279 -3.55 -15.08 12.87
C GLN A 279 -3.18 -13.70 13.43
N SER A 280 -2.78 -12.76 12.56
CA SER A 280 -2.41 -11.41 12.98
C SER A 280 -3.57 -10.67 13.62
N ARG A 281 -4.80 -10.85 13.11
CA ARG A 281 -5.99 -10.29 13.72
C ARG A 281 -6.25 -10.87 15.10
N GLN A 282 -6.16 -12.18 15.26
CA GLN A 282 -6.33 -12.84 16.57
C GLN A 282 -5.31 -12.33 17.59
N GLN A 283 -4.05 -12.18 17.19
CA GLN A 283 -3.00 -11.62 18.04
C GLN A 283 -3.31 -10.18 18.46
N LEU A 284 -3.76 -9.35 17.53
CA LEU A 284 -4.15 -7.96 17.81
C LEU A 284 -5.32 -7.91 18.81
N GLU A 285 -6.34 -8.73 18.63
CA GLU A 285 -7.50 -8.83 19.54
C GLU A 285 -7.08 -9.29 20.94
N GLU A 286 -6.13 -10.23 21.03
CA GLU A 286 -5.56 -10.68 22.30
C GLU A 286 -4.74 -9.59 22.98
N GLU A 287 -3.87 -8.87 22.23
CA GLU A 287 -3.10 -7.73 22.75
C GLU A 287 -4.04 -6.64 23.29
N GLN A 288 -5.09 -6.30 22.55
CA GLN A 288 -6.10 -5.32 22.99
C GLN A 288 -6.88 -5.78 24.22
N ARG A 289 -7.21 -7.07 24.30
CA ARG A 289 -7.89 -7.65 25.46
C ARG A 289 -6.99 -7.59 26.70
N ARG A 290 -5.72 -8.00 26.59
CA ARG A 290 -4.74 -7.91 27.68
C ARG A 290 -4.60 -6.47 28.18
N ALA A 291 -4.47 -5.50 27.26
CA ALA A 291 -4.37 -4.10 27.62
C ALA A 291 -5.59 -3.55 28.37
N ARG A 292 -6.80 -4.09 28.13
CA ARG A 292 -8.02 -3.70 28.89
C ARG A 292 -8.10 -4.33 30.27
N TYR A 293 -7.54 -5.51 30.48
CA TYR A 293 -7.62 -6.25 31.76
C TYR A 293 -6.35 -6.11 32.61
N SER A 294 -5.28 -5.49 32.12
CA SER A 294 -4.09 -5.16 32.89
C SER A 294 -4.41 -3.99 33.83
N LEU A 295 -4.90 -4.31 35.03
CA LEU A 295 -5.16 -3.37 36.13
C LEU A 295 -3.87 -2.85 36.79
N ASP A 296 -2.76 -3.56 36.63
CA ASP A 296 -1.43 -3.13 37.03
C ASP A 296 -0.70 -2.57 35.83
N GLY A 297 -0.29 -1.31 35.90
CA GLY A 297 0.46 -0.58 34.88
C GLY A 297 1.85 -1.13 34.53
N THR A 298 2.01 -2.45 34.48
CA THR A 298 3.17 -3.11 33.90
C THR A 298 3.09 -2.93 32.38
N GLU A 299 3.62 -1.78 31.90
CA GLU A 299 3.94 -1.62 30.47
C GLU A 299 4.87 -2.78 30.09
N GLU A 300 4.44 -3.64 29.16
CA GLU A 300 5.35 -4.62 28.55
C GLU A 300 6.57 -3.82 28.05
N VAL A 301 7.76 -4.18 28.53
CA VAL A 301 9.00 -3.52 28.13
C VAL A 301 9.21 -3.80 26.64
N GLU A 302 8.91 -2.82 25.79
CA GLU A 302 9.16 -2.90 24.35
C GLU A 302 10.68 -2.96 24.11
N GLU A 303 11.18 -4.05 23.54
CA GLU A 303 12.59 -4.21 23.18
C GLU A 303 12.91 -3.51 21.85
N TRP A 304 13.30 -2.25 21.93
CA TRP A 304 13.71 -1.46 20.78
C TRP A 304 15.13 -1.80 20.34
N LYS A 305 15.30 -2.00 19.03
CA LYS A 305 16.62 -2.14 18.39
C LYS A 305 17.02 -0.83 17.75
N VAL A 306 18.34 -0.54 17.79
CA VAL A 306 18.90 0.71 17.27
C VAL A 306 19.94 0.40 16.21
N ARG A 307 19.92 1.14 15.10
CA ARG A 307 20.93 1.11 14.05
C ARG A 307 21.35 2.52 13.69
N CYS A 308 22.64 2.82 13.96
CA CYS A 308 23.25 4.10 13.62
C CYS A 308 24.15 3.94 12.40
N GLY A 309 24.41 5.03 11.69
CA GLY A 309 25.43 5.09 10.65
C GLY A 309 25.01 5.84 9.39
N GLN A 310 25.72 5.57 8.30
CA GLN A 310 25.49 6.20 7.01
C GLN A 310 24.66 5.31 6.10
N PHE A 311 23.56 5.87 5.59
CA PHE A 311 22.60 5.18 4.73
C PHE A 311 22.53 5.86 3.36
N LEU A 312 22.53 5.07 2.29
CA LEU A 312 22.14 5.51 0.95
C LEU A 312 20.63 5.63 0.84
N ALA A 313 19.90 4.69 1.47
CA ALA A 313 18.45 4.73 1.53
C ALA A 313 17.93 4.01 2.79
N ILE A 314 16.81 4.50 3.30
CA ILE A 314 16.00 3.86 4.33
C ILE A 314 14.60 3.75 3.76
N ASN A 315 14.07 2.52 3.65
CA ASN A 315 12.75 2.28 3.10
C ASN A 315 11.91 1.46 4.06
N ALA A 316 10.62 1.74 4.14
CA ALA A 316 9.66 0.90 4.83
C ALA A 316 8.47 0.62 3.92
N THR A 317 8.08 -0.65 3.80
CA THR A 317 7.03 -1.09 2.89
C THR A 317 6.03 -1.98 3.58
N ASN A 318 4.72 -1.72 3.37
CA ASN A 318 3.62 -2.54 3.89
C ASN A 318 3.12 -3.55 2.85
N MET A 319 3.68 -3.53 1.64
CA MET A 319 3.37 -4.43 0.55
C MET A 319 4.61 -4.65 -0.32
N SER A 320 4.53 -5.56 -1.28
CA SER A 320 5.66 -5.84 -2.18
C SER A 320 6.16 -4.63 -2.96
N CYS A 321 5.34 -3.61 -3.16
CA CYS A 321 5.58 -2.48 -4.07
C CYS A 321 5.84 -2.94 -5.51
N ALA A 322 5.18 -4.03 -5.92
CA ALA A 322 5.28 -4.56 -7.26
C ALA A 322 4.60 -3.64 -8.29
N CYS A 323 5.16 -3.61 -9.48
CA CYS A 323 4.62 -2.85 -10.61
C CYS A 323 5.07 -3.50 -11.93
N PRO A 324 4.53 -3.10 -13.09
CA PRO A 324 4.93 -3.68 -14.37
C PRO A 324 6.44 -3.60 -14.69
N ARG A 325 7.14 -2.58 -14.15
CA ARG A 325 8.60 -2.41 -14.33
C ARG A 325 9.42 -3.22 -13.32
N SER A 326 8.85 -3.57 -12.19
CA SER A 326 9.45 -4.41 -11.15
C SER A 326 8.38 -5.39 -10.60
N PRO A 327 8.18 -6.53 -11.27
CA PRO A 327 7.06 -7.44 -10.95
C PRO A 327 7.11 -8.07 -9.56
N GLN A 328 8.29 -8.15 -8.95
CA GLN A 328 8.43 -8.61 -7.57
C GLN A 328 8.41 -7.49 -6.54
N GLY A 329 8.65 -6.25 -6.98
CA GLY A 329 8.69 -5.09 -6.12
C GLY A 329 9.93 -4.96 -5.25
N LEU A 330 9.92 -3.95 -4.37
CA LEU A 330 11.04 -3.64 -3.49
C LEU A 330 11.16 -4.64 -2.34
N SER A 331 10.06 -5.14 -1.81
CA SER A 331 10.03 -6.19 -0.79
C SER A 331 9.08 -7.34 -1.17
N PRO A 332 9.59 -8.34 -1.90
CA PRO A 332 8.76 -9.43 -2.42
C PRO A 332 8.05 -10.27 -1.35
N ALA A 333 8.57 -10.26 -0.13
CA ALA A 333 8.02 -11.00 1.00
C ALA A 333 7.09 -10.18 1.90
N ALA A 334 6.94 -8.87 1.66
CA ALA A 334 6.04 -8.03 2.43
C ALA A 334 4.59 -8.50 2.26
N HIS A 335 3.87 -8.62 3.38
CA HIS A 335 2.51 -9.12 3.43
C HIS A 335 1.53 -7.98 3.68
N LEU A 336 0.34 -8.03 3.04
CA LEU A 336 -0.61 -6.92 3.07
C LEU A 336 -1.25 -6.67 4.45
N GLY A 337 -1.39 -7.71 5.28
CA GLY A 337 -2.19 -7.60 6.51
C GLY A 337 -1.63 -8.48 7.64
N ASP A 338 -0.32 -8.48 7.85
CA ASP A 338 0.34 -9.19 8.95
C ASP A 338 0.66 -8.31 10.16
N GLY A 339 0.33 -7.02 10.10
CA GLY A 339 0.58 -6.03 11.15
C GLY A 339 2.02 -5.55 11.20
N SER A 340 2.78 -5.71 10.11
CA SER A 340 4.18 -5.33 10.04
C SER A 340 4.54 -4.59 8.76
N SER A 341 5.67 -3.89 8.79
CA SER A 341 6.31 -3.25 7.64
C SER A 341 7.72 -3.82 7.48
N ASP A 342 8.16 -4.05 6.23
CA ASP A 342 9.54 -4.42 5.96
C ASP A 342 10.41 -3.15 5.91
N LEU A 343 11.24 -2.97 6.94
CA LEU A 343 12.20 -1.88 7.05
C LEU A 343 13.52 -2.30 6.40
N ILE A 344 13.87 -1.65 5.28
CA ILE A 344 15.03 -1.97 4.44
C ILE A 344 16.06 -0.85 4.59
N LEU A 345 17.20 -1.17 5.19
CA LEU A 345 18.31 -0.25 5.42
C LEU A 345 19.41 -0.53 4.40
N ILE A 346 19.70 0.42 3.52
CA ILE A 346 20.77 0.30 2.54
C ILE A 346 21.92 1.16 3.05
N ARG A 347 22.96 0.48 3.56
CA ARG A 347 24.17 1.11 4.09
C ARG A 347 24.99 1.73 2.98
N LYS A 348 25.91 2.63 3.36
CA LYS A 348 26.90 3.16 2.44
C LYS A 348 27.67 2.04 1.75
N CYS A 349 27.69 2.04 0.42
CA CYS A 349 28.42 1.10 -0.42
C CYS A 349 28.94 1.81 -1.67
N SER A 350 29.73 1.12 -2.51
CA SER A 350 30.19 1.68 -3.77
C SER A 350 29.04 1.84 -4.78
N ARG A 351 29.17 2.79 -5.72
CA ARG A 351 28.19 2.97 -6.81
C ARG A 351 27.94 1.69 -7.59
N PHE A 352 28.97 0.87 -7.82
CA PHE A 352 28.86 -0.39 -8.51
C PHE A 352 27.98 -1.41 -7.73
N ASN A 353 28.20 -1.52 -6.41
CA ASN A 353 27.38 -2.38 -5.57
C ASN A 353 25.94 -1.89 -5.51
N PHE A 354 25.72 -0.57 -5.43
CA PHE A 354 24.37 -0.01 -5.44
C PHE A 354 23.68 -0.24 -6.80
N LEU A 355 24.40 -0.14 -7.92
CA LEU A 355 23.87 -0.50 -9.25
C LEU A 355 23.46 -1.98 -9.28
N ARG A 356 24.27 -2.88 -8.73
CA ARG A 356 23.91 -4.31 -8.66
C ARG A 356 22.64 -4.53 -7.84
N PHE A 357 22.46 -3.79 -6.74
CA PHE A 357 21.22 -3.83 -5.96
C PHE A 357 20.00 -3.40 -6.80
N LEU A 358 20.09 -2.26 -7.51
CA LEU A 358 19.03 -1.75 -8.37
C LEU A 358 18.70 -2.74 -9.51
N VAL A 359 19.71 -3.33 -10.13
CA VAL A 359 19.53 -4.35 -11.18
C VAL A 359 18.84 -5.60 -10.64
N ARG A 360 19.23 -6.11 -9.46
CA ARG A 360 18.55 -7.26 -8.84
C ARG A 360 17.10 -6.95 -8.48
N HIS A 361 16.82 -5.76 -7.96
CA HIS A 361 15.47 -5.31 -7.67
C HIS A 361 14.56 -5.32 -8.92
N THR A 362 15.08 -4.98 -10.11
CA THR A 362 14.30 -4.99 -11.36
C THR A 362 14.26 -6.36 -12.04
N ASN A 363 15.29 -7.19 -11.90
CA ASN A 363 15.48 -8.45 -12.64
C ASN A 363 15.18 -9.71 -11.83
N GLN A 364 14.34 -9.63 -10.79
CA GLN A 364 13.90 -10.78 -9.97
C GLN A 364 15.04 -11.50 -9.21
N GLY A 365 16.20 -10.86 -9.07
CA GLY A 365 17.28 -11.35 -8.22
C GLY A 365 16.97 -11.11 -6.73
N ASP A 366 17.65 -11.81 -5.83
CA ASP A 366 17.54 -11.53 -4.41
C ASP A 366 18.41 -10.32 -4.04
N GLN A 367 17.77 -9.14 -3.91
CA GLN A 367 18.43 -7.90 -3.55
C GLN A 367 18.81 -7.83 -2.06
N PHE A 368 18.33 -8.76 -1.23
CA PHE A 368 18.59 -8.79 0.20
C PHE A 368 19.85 -9.62 0.56
N ASP A 369 20.49 -10.25 -0.43
CA ASP A 369 21.73 -11.01 -0.22
C ASP A 369 22.99 -10.16 -0.06
N PHE A 370 22.91 -8.85 -0.29
CA PHE A 370 24.06 -7.97 -0.13
C PHE A 370 24.34 -7.67 1.34
N THR A 371 25.60 -7.69 1.75
CA THR A 371 26.06 -7.40 3.12
C THR A 371 25.77 -5.96 3.57
N PHE A 372 25.56 -5.05 2.64
CA PHE A 372 25.21 -3.64 2.92
C PHE A 372 23.68 -3.40 2.96
N VAL A 373 22.88 -4.47 2.84
CA VAL A 373 21.41 -4.41 2.94
C VAL A 373 20.97 -5.15 4.18
N GLU A 374 20.28 -4.45 5.06
CA GLU A 374 19.64 -5.03 6.25
C GLU A 374 18.13 -4.91 6.10
N VAL A 375 17.39 -5.98 6.42
CA VAL A 375 15.92 -5.99 6.35
C VAL A 375 15.34 -6.51 7.65
N TYR A 376 14.38 -5.78 8.19
CA TYR A 376 13.68 -6.11 9.43
C TYR A 376 12.18 -5.98 9.26
N ARG A 377 11.39 -6.93 9.77
CA ARG A 377 9.96 -6.74 9.97
C ARG A 377 9.71 -5.99 11.26
N VAL A 378 8.98 -4.89 11.18
CA VAL A 378 8.81 -3.97 12.30
C VAL A 378 7.34 -3.58 12.50
N LYS A 379 6.94 -3.42 13.77
CA LYS A 379 5.62 -2.84 14.15
C LYS A 379 5.69 -1.32 14.22
N LYS A 380 6.86 -0.79 14.63
CA LYS A 380 7.10 0.64 14.80
C LYS A 380 8.55 0.95 14.46
N PHE A 381 8.82 2.14 13.96
CA PHE A 381 10.17 2.65 13.86
C PHE A 381 10.21 4.18 13.97
N GLN A 382 11.37 4.69 14.32
CA GLN A 382 11.66 6.11 14.38
C GLN A 382 12.96 6.37 13.64
N PHE A 383 13.05 7.52 13.00
CA PHE A 383 14.28 8.00 12.37
C PHE A 383 14.58 9.41 12.81
N VAL A 384 15.84 9.62 13.18
CA VAL A 384 16.39 10.94 13.49
C VAL A 384 17.64 11.14 12.65
N SER A 385 17.63 12.16 11.79
CA SER A 385 18.84 12.57 11.07
C SER A 385 19.81 13.27 12.01
N LYS A 386 21.11 12.99 11.87
CA LYS A 386 22.12 13.76 12.58
C LYS A 386 22.23 15.13 11.91
N PRO A 387 22.10 16.25 12.65
CA PRO A 387 22.34 17.57 12.09
C PRO A 387 23.79 17.68 11.55
N ALA A 388 24.00 18.46 10.49
CA ALA A 388 25.34 18.90 10.15
C ALA A 388 25.86 19.71 11.34
N GLU A 389 26.99 19.31 11.92
CA GLU A 389 27.71 20.16 12.89
C GLU A 389 28.18 21.35 12.11
N ASP A 390 27.57 22.53 12.33
CA ASP A 390 28.15 23.81 11.96
C ASP A 390 29.38 23.99 12.85
N GLU A 391 30.58 23.86 12.28
CA GLU A 391 31.82 24.31 12.88
C GLU A 391 31.82 25.83 12.92
N ASP A 392 30.95 26.45 13.71
CA ASP A 392 31.15 27.80 14.23
C ASP A 392 30.03 28.16 15.22
N SER A 393 30.25 27.82 16.48
CA SER A 393 29.86 28.66 17.62
C SER A 393 30.33 28.02 18.94
N SER A 394 31.54 28.40 19.33
CA SER A 394 31.85 28.52 20.75
C SER A 394 30.89 29.53 21.34
N VAL A 395 29.96 29.11 22.23
CA VAL A 395 29.59 29.75 23.50
C VAL A 395 28.36 29.04 24.10
N LEU A 396 28.58 28.44 25.24
CA LEU A 396 27.73 28.16 26.39
C LEU A 396 26.21 27.89 26.22
N GLY A 397 25.82 26.67 26.61
CA GLY A 397 24.42 26.31 26.93
C GLY A 397 24.27 24.90 27.47
N ARG A 398 24.44 24.74 28.80
CA ARG A 398 24.17 23.49 29.54
C ARG A 398 22.72 23.04 29.37
N GLY A 399 22.52 21.77 29.03
CA GLY A 399 21.33 21.05 29.44
C GLY A 399 20.60 20.32 28.29
N LYS A 400 20.95 19.07 28.08
CA LYS A 400 20.15 17.86 27.82
C LYS A 400 20.96 16.78 27.11
N LYS A 401 21.87 16.18 27.86
CA LYS A 401 22.44 14.87 27.50
C LYS A 401 21.47 13.78 27.93
N ARG A 402 20.87 13.06 26.98
CA ARG A 402 20.32 11.71 27.25
C ARG A 402 19.79 10.98 26.00
N LEU A 403 20.54 10.87 24.91
CA LEU A 403 20.31 9.78 23.92
C LEU A 403 21.52 9.54 23.00
N GLY A 404 22.60 10.28 23.12
CA GLY A 404 23.75 10.22 22.22
C GLY A 404 24.91 9.29 22.63
N GLN A 405 24.74 8.46 23.67
CA GLN A 405 25.92 7.83 24.32
C GLN A 405 26.16 6.35 23.98
N LEU A 406 25.50 5.79 23.02
CA LEU A 406 25.64 4.36 22.63
C LEU A 406 26.36 4.09 21.30
N CYS A 407 26.83 5.11 20.59
CA CYS A 407 27.54 4.91 19.32
C CYS A 407 28.94 5.55 19.39
N SER A 408 29.87 4.85 20.03
CA SER A 408 31.31 5.15 19.89
C SER A 408 31.93 4.01 19.08
N GLU A 409 32.27 4.26 17.81
CA GLU A 409 33.42 3.64 17.14
C GLU A 409 33.66 4.25 15.76
N HIS A 410 34.84 4.89 15.65
CA HIS A 410 35.64 5.29 14.51
C HIS A 410 35.21 6.46 13.60
N PRO A 411 35.95 7.56 13.59
CA PRO A 411 35.85 8.64 12.62
C PRO A 411 36.76 8.36 11.41
N THR A 412 36.21 8.03 10.26
CA THR A 412 36.92 8.20 8.98
C THR A 412 36.31 9.39 8.25
N SER A 413 37.16 10.44 8.21
CA SER A 413 36.92 11.69 7.46
C SER A 413 36.55 11.40 5.99
N CYS A 414 35.35 11.79 5.61
CA CYS A 414 34.97 11.89 4.19
C CYS A 414 34.10 13.13 4.01
N CYS A 415 34.51 14.00 3.09
CA CYS A 415 33.90 15.28 2.74
C CYS A 415 32.49 15.09 2.17
N CYS A 416 31.50 14.83 3.02
CA CYS A 416 30.10 14.88 2.65
C CYS A 416 29.43 16.00 3.45
N ARG A 417 29.15 17.15 2.79
CA ARG A 417 28.21 18.12 3.35
C ARG A 417 26.92 17.38 3.64
N ALA A 418 26.59 17.26 4.91
CA ALA A 418 25.39 16.58 5.39
C ALA A 418 24.16 17.44 5.08
N SER A 419 23.71 17.43 3.85
CA SER A 419 22.37 17.88 3.53
C SER A 419 21.39 16.79 3.94
N SER A 420 20.39 17.10 4.76
CA SER A 420 19.31 16.17 5.07
C SER A 420 18.53 15.83 3.81
N SER A 421 18.17 14.56 3.64
CA SER A 421 17.19 14.14 2.62
C SER A 421 15.76 14.44 3.09
N SER A 422 14.79 14.15 2.26
CA SER A 422 13.36 14.20 2.57
C SER A 422 12.77 12.80 2.52
N TRP A 423 11.71 12.58 3.28
CA TRP A 423 10.91 11.36 3.15
C TRP A 423 9.98 11.46 1.95
N ASN A 424 9.93 10.40 1.16
CA ASN A 424 8.86 10.10 0.22
C ASN A 424 7.83 9.23 0.93
N CYS A 425 6.58 9.65 0.94
CA CYS A 425 5.45 8.88 1.46
C CYS A 425 4.46 8.63 0.32
N ASP A 426 4.46 7.42 -0.22
CA ASP A 426 3.59 7.01 -1.33
C ASP A 426 3.58 7.98 -2.52
N GLY A 427 4.76 8.54 -2.86
CA GLY A 427 4.93 9.47 -3.97
C GLY A 427 4.89 10.95 -3.60
N GLU A 428 4.69 11.30 -2.34
CA GLU A 428 4.69 12.70 -1.87
C GLU A 428 5.82 12.97 -0.88
N VAL A 429 6.36 14.19 -0.92
CA VAL A 429 7.47 14.61 -0.06
C VAL A 429 6.94 15.09 1.28
N LEU A 430 7.49 14.54 2.37
CA LEU A 430 7.23 15.04 3.72
C LEU A 430 8.18 16.17 4.09
N SER A 431 7.69 17.13 4.85
CA SER A 431 8.44 18.33 5.27
C SER A 431 9.47 18.05 6.37
N SER A 432 9.25 17.00 7.18
CA SER A 432 10.14 16.69 8.30
C SER A 432 11.09 15.54 7.99
N PRO A 433 12.42 15.68 8.29
CA PRO A 433 13.37 14.58 8.18
C PRO A 433 13.26 13.57 9.34
N ALA A 434 12.79 14.00 10.51
CA ALA A 434 12.57 13.12 11.66
C ALA A 434 11.12 12.65 11.70
N ILE A 435 10.91 11.34 11.75
CA ILE A 435 9.57 10.75 11.77
C ILE A 435 9.48 9.61 12.77
N GLU A 436 8.26 9.40 13.27
CA GLU A 436 7.83 8.21 13.99
C GLU A 436 6.75 7.51 13.17
N VAL A 437 6.89 6.20 12.99
CA VAL A 437 6.00 5.38 12.17
C VAL A 437 5.46 4.22 12.98
N ARG A 438 4.13 4.04 12.92
CA ARG A 438 3.44 2.92 13.52
C ARG A 438 2.58 2.21 12.49
N VAL A 439 2.69 0.89 12.42
CA VAL A 439 1.84 0.05 11.57
C VAL A 439 0.55 -0.27 12.28
N HIS A 440 -0.58 0.03 11.65
CA HIS A 440 -1.92 -0.35 12.09
C HIS A 440 -2.39 -1.55 11.29
N CYS A 441 -2.51 -2.68 11.99
CA CYS A 441 -2.88 -3.95 11.39
C CYS A 441 -4.29 -3.91 10.81
N GLN A 442 -4.41 -4.20 9.52
CA GLN A 442 -5.68 -4.38 8.79
C GLN A 442 -6.66 -3.21 8.93
N LEU A 443 -6.15 -1.98 8.92
CA LEU A 443 -6.95 -0.76 9.12
C LEU A 443 -7.98 -0.53 8.00
N VAL A 444 -7.70 -1.00 6.79
CA VAL A 444 -8.61 -0.89 5.64
C VAL A 444 -8.77 -2.24 4.94
N ARG A 445 -9.84 -2.34 4.15
CA ARG A 445 -10.13 -3.52 3.33
C ARG A 445 -10.26 -3.11 1.86
N LEU A 446 -9.77 -3.98 0.98
CA LEU A 446 -9.82 -3.79 -0.46
C LEU A 446 -10.78 -4.78 -1.11
N PHE A 447 -11.44 -4.38 -2.20
CA PHE A 447 -12.10 -5.31 -3.11
C PHE A 447 -11.06 -6.03 -3.96
N ALA A 448 -10.55 -7.13 -3.47
CA ALA A 448 -9.63 -7.99 -4.20
C ALA A 448 -9.66 -9.41 -3.62
N ARG A 449 -9.41 -10.39 -4.50
CA ARG A 449 -9.24 -11.79 -4.08
C ARG A 449 -7.79 -12.12 -3.73
N GLY A 450 -6.86 -11.30 -4.19
CA GLY A 450 -5.42 -11.53 -4.12
C GLY A 450 -4.85 -12.07 -5.43
N ILE A 451 -3.53 -12.17 -5.49
CA ILE A 451 -2.81 -12.72 -6.65
C ILE A 451 -2.99 -14.22 -6.66
N GLU A 452 -3.71 -14.76 -7.63
CA GLU A 452 -3.91 -16.18 -7.82
C GLU A 452 -2.72 -16.82 -8.55
N GLU A 453 -2.34 -18.03 -8.18
CA GLU A 453 -1.37 -18.80 -8.96
C GLU A 453 -1.95 -19.08 -10.35
N SER A 454 -1.14 -18.92 -11.38
CA SER A 454 -1.53 -19.37 -12.71
C SER A 454 -1.80 -20.86 -12.65
N PRO A 455 -2.93 -21.38 -13.19
CA PRO A 455 -3.15 -22.81 -13.27
C PRO A 455 -1.94 -23.44 -13.94
N LYS A 456 -1.33 -24.45 -13.27
CA LYS A 456 -0.26 -25.24 -13.87
C LYS A 456 -0.81 -25.73 -15.21
N GLN A 457 -0.09 -25.46 -16.29
CA GLN A 457 -0.40 -26.11 -17.55
C GLN A 457 -0.26 -27.61 -17.28
N GLU A 458 -1.38 -28.32 -17.22
CA GLU A 458 -1.34 -29.78 -17.44
C GLU A 458 -0.65 -29.95 -18.79
N SER A 459 0.56 -30.49 -18.75
CA SER A 459 1.25 -30.96 -19.92
C SER A 459 0.32 -31.98 -20.58
N ARG A 460 -0.29 -31.56 -21.70
CA ARG A 460 -0.92 -32.53 -22.61
C ARG A 460 0.20 -33.46 -23.05
N GLY A 461 0.29 -34.64 -22.41
CA GLY A 461 1.00 -35.81 -22.89
C GLY A 461 0.34 -36.37 -24.16
#